data_f194b7c50713a5fdb883569cb691ea9f
#
_entry.id   f194b7c50713a5fdb883569cb691ea9f
#
_cell.length_a   1.000
_cell.length_b   1.000
_cell.length_c   1.000
_cell.angle_alpha   90.00
_cell.angle_beta   90.00
_cell.angle_gamma   90.00
#
_symmetry.space_group_name_H-M   'P 1'
#
loop_
_entity.id
_entity.type
_entity.pdbx_description
1 polymer ?
#
loop_
_entity_poly.entity_id
_entity_poly.type
_entity_poly.pdbx_seq_one_letter_code
_entity_poly.pdbx_strand_id
1 'polypeptide(L)'
;MNRWLFEKLHISWLVAAWCLGLTIGVISIHYIPRSFAANSLFLLVGLAIFVIVAIWRWRFFVILAIISGVLVGLWRGEIGRKGVEVYDSLIGKVAIIQGQVLEDPDLDKNSQTVLRLGNLQMNNEKLSGQIWVTTPDKNSIKRSDIVRVKGKMTAGFGAFSASIYRAKIISAERPVPGDVAVGVRDWFARRVREHVPESESALGLGFLLGLRRAMPTELSDNLKIAGLTHIVVASGYNLTILVRLARRLFAKRSKYLAMLS
;
A
#
# COMPACT_ATOMS: atom_id res chain seq x y z
N MET A 1 44.33 -23.97 -2.21
CA MET A 1 43.40 -22.86 -2.45
C MET A 1 42.11 -23.46 -2.97
N ASN A 2 41.00 -23.32 -2.23
CA ASN A 2 39.76 -24.09 -2.43
C ASN A 2 39.10 -23.75 -3.78
N ARG A 3 39.21 -24.65 -4.76
CA ARG A 3 38.50 -24.56 -6.08
C ARG A 3 37.00 -24.30 -5.92
N TRP A 4 36.38 -24.73 -4.83
CA TRP A 4 34.99 -24.57 -4.50
C TRP A 4 34.54 -23.08 -4.41
N LEU A 5 35.39 -22.16 -4.04
CA LEU A 5 35.08 -20.73 -3.93
C LEU A 5 34.91 -20.03 -5.30
N PHE A 6 35.47 -20.60 -6.35
CA PHE A 6 35.46 -20.09 -7.72
C PHE A 6 34.41 -20.74 -8.63
N GLU A 7 33.57 -21.62 -8.04
CA GLU A 7 32.46 -22.18 -8.79
C GLU A 7 31.34 -21.10 -8.97
N LYS A 8 30.75 -21.08 -10.17
CA LYS A 8 29.67 -20.15 -10.49
C LYS A 8 28.37 -20.53 -9.76
N LEU A 9 27.78 -19.57 -9.11
CA LEU A 9 26.46 -19.70 -8.50
C LEU A 9 25.35 -19.29 -9.47
N HIS A 10 24.17 -19.89 -9.31
CA HIS A 10 22.98 -19.40 -9.98
C HIS A 10 22.61 -18.03 -9.44
N ILE A 11 22.21 -17.11 -10.33
CA ILE A 11 21.93 -15.71 -9.99
C ILE A 11 20.88 -15.55 -8.88
N SER A 12 19.93 -16.50 -8.77
CA SER A 12 18.89 -16.47 -7.73
C SER A 12 19.46 -16.49 -6.31
N TRP A 13 20.58 -17.19 -6.06
CA TRP A 13 21.24 -17.21 -4.75
C TRP A 13 21.88 -15.86 -4.41
N LEU A 14 22.47 -15.20 -5.39
CA LEU A 14 23.05 -13.86 -5.22
C LEU A 14 21.96 -12.81 -4.96
N VAL A 15 20.85 -12.91 -5.69
CA VAL A 15 19.67 -12.05 -5.44
C VAL A 15 19.09 -12.30 -4.06
N ALA A 16 18.95 -13.57 -3.63
CA ALA A 16 18.45 -13.89 -2.30
C ALA A 16 19.38 -13.35 -1.19
N ALA A 17 20.70 -13.50 -1.35
CA ALA A 17 21.69 -12.95 -0.43
C ALA A 17 21.63 -11.41 -0.39
N TRP A 18 21.48 -10.77 -1.53
CA TRP A 18 21.31 -9.33 -1.65
C TRP A 18 20.03 -8.83 -0.96
N CYS A 19 18.88 -9.50 -1.17
CA CYS A 19 17.62 -9.19 -0.50
C CYS A 19 17.73 -9.35 1.02
N LEU A 20 18.43 -10.39 1.49
CA LEU A 20 18.72 -10.57 2.92
C LEU A 20 19.51 -9.38 3.47
N GLY A 21 20.58 -8.97 2.77
CA GLY A 21 21.36 -7.80 3.13
C GLY A 21 20.54 -6.52 3.16
N LEU A 22 19.67 -6.30 2.16
CA LEU A 22 18.77 -5.15 2.10
C LEU A 22 17.84 -5.10 3.30
N THR A 23 17.25 -6.23 3.67
CA THR A 23 16.37 -6.33 4.85
C THR A 23 17.14 -5.99 6.13
N ILE A 24 18.34 -6.54 6.30
CA ILE A 24 19.21 -6.24 7.44
C ILE A 24 19.52 -4.74 7.49
N GLY A 25 19.89 -4.13 6.34
CA GLY A 25 20.19 -2.69 6.25
C GLY A 25 19.02 -1.80 6.67
N VAL A 26 17.81 -2.11 6.18
CA VAL A 26 16.60 -1.35 6.56
C VAL A 26 16.31 -1.47 8.06
N ILE A 27 16.44 -2.66 8.65
CA ILE A 27 16.20 -2.86 10.08
C ILE A 27 17.27 -2.14 10.92
N SER A 28 18.53 -2.21 10.51
CA SER A 28 19.66 -1.64 11.24
C SER A 28 19.67 -0.13 11.29
N ILE A 29 18.84 0.58 10.48
CA ILE A 29 18.84 2.05 10.39
C ILE A 29 18.58 2.73 11.73
N HIS A 30 17.81 2.10 12.63
CA HIS A 30 17.50 2.64 13.95
C HIS A 30 18.73 2.70 14.88
N TYR A 31 19.74 1.90 14.61
CA TYR A 31 20.98 1.81 15.42
C TYR A 31 22.12 2.63 14.84
N ILE A 32 21.97 3.20 13.64
CA ILE A 32 23.04 3.87 12.94
C ILE A 32 22.85 5.40 13.03
N PRO A 33 23.94 6.16 13.33
CA PRO A 33 23.90 7.63 13.37
C PRO A 33 23.44 8.22 12.04
N ARG A 34 22.64 9.27 12.11
CA ARG A 34 22.03 9.95 10.94
C ARG A 34 23.05 10.47 9.95
N SER A 35 24.16 11.03 10.45
CA SER A 35 25.24 11.57 9.63
C SER A 35 25.87 10.55 8.68
N PHE A 36 25.80 9.27 9.05
CA PHE A 36 26.41 8.20 8.26
C PHE A 36 25.43 7.66 7.20
N ALA A 37 24.17 7.47 7.55
CA ALA A 37 23.19 6.80 6.69
C ALA A 37 22.60 7.70 5.58
N ALA A 38 22.69 9.04 5.71
CA ALA A 38 22.06 9.99 4.79
C ALA A 38 22.76 10.15 3.43
N ASN A 39 23.88 9.44 3.20
CA ASN A 39 24.70 9.65 2.02
C ASN A 39 24.21 8.80 0.83
N SER A 40 23.88 9.47 -0.28
CA SER A 40 23.50 8.80 -1.55
C SER A 40 24.62 7.92 -2.13
N LEU A 41 25.86 8.09 -1.67
CA LEU A 41 26.98 7.23 -2.03
C LEU A 41 26.69 5.75 -1.68
N PHE A 42 25.97 5.46 -0.59
CA PHE A 42 25.62 4.08 -0.25
C PHE A 42 24.78 3.38 -1.33
N LEU A 43 23.86 4.12 -1.96
CA LEU A 43 23.10 3.59 -3.10
C LEU A 43 24.05 3.29 -4.28
N LEU A 44 24.88 4.26 -4.67
CA LEU A 44 25.75 4.11 -5.84
C LEU A 44 26.78 3.00 -5.63
N VAL A 45 27.46 2.99 -4.48
CA VAL A 45 28.44 1.94 -4.15
C VAL A 45 27.77 0.59 -4.03
N GLY A 46 26.62 0.51 -3.36
CA GLY A 46 25.86 -0.73 -3.24
C GLY A 46 25.47 -1.29 -4.59
N LEU A 47 24.91 -0.49 -5.49
CA LEU A 47 24.53 -0.92 -6.83
C LEU A 47 25.75 -1.32 -7.66
N ALA A 48 26.85 -0.58 -7.60
CA ALA A 48 28.09 -0.90 -8.32
C ALA A 48 28.67 -2.26 -7.88
N ILE A 49 28.71 -2.52 -6.57
CA ILE A 49 29.12 -3.84 -6.03
C ILE A 49 28.19 -4.93 -6.55
N PHE A 50 26.86 -4.72 -6.52
CA PHE A 50 25.90 -5.72 -6.98
C PHE A 50 26.09 -6.07 -8.46
N VAL A 51 26.33 -5.08 -9.31
CA VAL A 51 26.60 -5.29 -10.74
C VAL A 51 27.86 -6.15 -10.94
N ILE A 52 28.95 -5.85 -10.21
CA ILE A 52 30.19 -6.63 -10.26
C ILE A 52 29.90 -8.09 -9.85
N VAL A 53 29.21 -8.28 -8.73
CA VAL A 53 28.83 -9.61 -8.22
C VAL A 53 27.96 -10.37 -9.22
N ALA A 54 27.01 -9.69 -9.86
CA ALA A 54 26.11 -10.30 -10.85
C ALA A 54 26.81 -10.74 -12.13
N ILE A 55 27.90 -10.04 -12.53
CA ILE A 55 28.72 -10.40 -13.70
C ILE A 55 29.58 -11.62 -13.40
N TRP A 56 30.32 -11.61 -12.30
CA TRP A 56 31.32 -12.64 -11.99
C TRP A 56 30.73 -13.92 -11.41
N ARG A 57 29.68 -13.81 -10.58
CA ARG A 57 28.82 -14.90 -10.06
C ARG A 57 29.55 -16.02 -9.32
N TRP A 58 30.71 -15.76 -8.72
CA TRP A 58 31.43 -16.73 -7.91
C TRP A 58 30.85 -16.85 -6.51
N ARG A 59 30.99 -18.01 -5.88
CA ARG A 59 30.52 -18.25 -4.49
C ARG A 59 31.12 -17.27 -3.48
N PHE A 60 32.37 -16.88 -3.67
CA PHE A 60 33.03 -15.86 -2.85
C PHE A 60 32.26 -14.53 -2.79
N PHE A 61 31.56 -14.17 -3.85
CA PHE A 61 30.85 -12.89 -3.93
C PHE A 61 29.51 -12.86 -3.19
N VAL A 62 29.06 -13.96 -2.55
CA VAL A 62 27.84 -13.98 -1.74
C VAL A 62 27.92 -12.96 -0.59
N ILE A 63 29.07 -12.87 0.06
CA ILE A 63 29.30 -11.91 1.16
C ILE A 63 29.21 -10.48 0.62
N LEU A 64 29.81 -10.20 -0.56
CA LEU A 64 29.74 -8.90 -1.21
C LEU A 64 28.31 -8.57 -1.65
N ALA A 65 27.51 -9.56 -2.06
CA ALA A 65 26.08 -9.36 -2.35
C ALA A 65 25.32 -8.92 -1.09
N ILE A 66 25.58 -9.55 0.05
CA ILE A 66 24.96 -9.13 1.33
C ILE A 66 25.38 -7.71 1.71
N ILE A 67 26.67 -7.40 1.65
CA ILE A 67 27.19 -6.05 1.96
C ILE A 67 26.55 -5.00 1.04
N SER A 68 26.50 -5.28 -0.26
CA SER A 68 25.81 -4.43 -1.24
C SER A 68 24.35 -4.19 -0.86
N GLY A 69 23.65 -5.26 -0.50
CA GLY A 69 22.26 -5.18 -0.01
C GLY A 69 22.13 -4.32 1.22
N VAL A 70 23.01 -4.49 2.22
CA VAL A 70 23.01 -3.68 3.45
C VAL A 70 23.19 -2.19 3.13
N LEU A 71 24.11 -1.82 2.25
CA LEU A 71 24.34 -0.43 1.87
C LEU A 71 23.10 0.21 1.24
N VAL A 72 22.48 -0.49 0.29
CA VAL A 72 21.23 -0.02 -0.34
C VAL A 72 20.09 0.01 0.68
N GLY A 73 20.03 -0.96 1.59
CA GLY A 73 19.05 -1.04 2.66
C GLY A 73 19.15 0.12 3.65
N LEU A 74 20.35 0.50 4.05
CA LEU A 74 20.60 1.67 4.91
C LEU A 74 20.13 2.97 4.25
N TRP A 75 20.49 3.18 2.99
CA TRP A 75 20.02 4.34 2.24
C TRP A 75 18.49 4.39 2.14
N ARG A 76 17.87 3.25 1.83
CA ARG A 76 16.40 3.15 1.71
C ARG A 76 15.70 3.38 3.05
N GLY A 77 16.26 2.82 4.12
CA GLY A 77 15.76 3.00 5.50
C GLY A 77 15.83 4.47 5.96
N GLU A 78 16.90 5.18 5.59
CA GLU A 78 17.05 6.60 5.92
C GLU A 78 15.99 7.48 5.23
N ILE A 79 15.70 7.20 3.97
CA ILE A 79 14.59 7.89 3.27
C ILE A 79 13.26 7.67 4.00
N GLY A 80 13.00 6.44 4.44
CA GLY A 80 11.79 6.13 5.22
C GLY A 80 11.77 6.90 6.56
N ARG A 81 12.89 6.93 7.28
CA ARG A 81 13.03 7.63 8.56
C ARG A 81 12.77 9.13 8.42
N LYS A 82 13.37 9.78 7.42
CA LYS A 82 13.15 11.21 7.14
C LYS A 82 11.68 11.52 6.85
N GLY A 83 10.99 10.63 6.15
CA GLY A 83 9.56 10.78 5.86
C GLY A 83 8.69 10.78 7.10
N VAL A 84 9.11 10.13 8.19
CA VAL A 84 8.35 10.04 9.46
C VAL A 84 8.70 11.18 10.40
N GLU A 85 9.93 11.65 10.43
CA GLU A 85 10.42 12.70 11.34
C GLU A 85 9.64 14.02 11.27
N VAL A 86 9.13 14.37 10.09
CA VAL A 86 8.29 15.56 9.94
C VAL A 86 7.05 15.47 10.82
N TYR A 87 6.50 14.28 11.00
CA TYR A 87 5.32 14.07 11.84
C TYR A 87 5.64 14.17 13.33
N ASP A 88 6.85 13.80 13.76
CA ASP A 88 7.26 13.90 15.18
C ASP A 88 7.16 15.33 15.70
N SER A 89 7.48 16.32 14.88
CA SER A 89 7.35 17.73 15.20
C SER A 89 5.90 18.22 15.31
N LEU A 90 4.96 17.47 14.71
CA LEU A 90 3.53 17.79 14.63
C LEU A 90 2.70 17.04 15.67
N ILE A 91 3.25 15.97 16.27
CA ILE A 91 2.55 15.20 17.30
C ILE A 91 2.14 16.11 18.46
N GLY A 92 0.89 16.02 18.88
CA GLY A 92 0.29 16.83 19.92
C GLY A 92 -0.25 18.19 19.46
N LYS A 93 0.11 18.66 18.26
CA LYS A 93 -0.37 19.93 17.70
C LYS A 93 -1.60 19.73 16.82
N VAL A 94 -2.40 20.79 16.69
CA VAL A 94 -3.50 20.83 15.73
C VAL A 94 -2.95 21.23 14.37
N ALA A 95 -3.16 20.39 13.37
CA ALA A 95 -2.74 20.63 12.00
C ALA A 95 -3.92 20.58 11.03
N ILE A 96 -3.75 21.27 9.90
CA ILE A 96 -4.64 21.15 8.73
C ILE A 96 -3.85 20.42 7.67
N ILE A 97 -4.35 19.25 7.29
CA ILE A 97 -3.71 18.40 6.26
C ILE A 97 -4.69 18.17 5.13
N GLN A 98 -4.22 18.33 3.93
CA GLN A 98 -4.92 17.93 2.72
C GLN A 98 -4.35 16.58 2.26
N GLY A 99 -5.22 15.67 1.85
CA GLY A 99 -4.80 14.37 1.35
C GLY A 99 -5.85 13.74 0.44
N GLN A 100 -5.41 12.79 -0.35
CA GLN A 100 -6.28 11.99 -1.19
C GLN A 100 -6.70 10.73 -0.45
N VAL A 101 -7.97 10.40 -0.52
CA VAL A 101 -8.53 9.18 0.06
C VAL A 101 -8.08 7.98 -0.78
N LEU A 102 -7.26 7.11 -0.22
CA LEU A 102 -6.65 5.98 -0.93
C LEU A 102 -7.60 4.79 -1.09
N GLU A 103 -8.44 4.58 -0.09
CA GLU A 103 -9.37 3.45 -0.05
C GLU A 103 -10.77 3.95 0.28
N ASP A 104 -11.77 3.13 -0.01
CA ASP A 104 -13.13 3.48 0.38
C ASP A 104 -13.20 3.69 1.89
N PRO A 105 -13.78 4.81 2.33
CA PRO A 105 -13.89 5.15 3.74
C PRO A 105 -14.56 4.01 4.54
N ASP A 106 -14.12 3.65 5.75
CA ASP A 106 -14.62 2.56 6.61
C ASP A 106 -15.31 3.10 7.86
N LEU A 107 -16.07 2.29 8.56
CA LEU A 107 -16.63 2.64 9.85
C LEU A 107 -15.83 1.93 10.95
N ASP A 108 -15.44 2.68 11.97
CA ASP A 108 -14.84 2.10 13.14
C ASP A 108 -15.92 1.54 14.09
N LYS A 109 -15.49 0.90 15.20
CA LYS A 109 -16.38 0.34 16.23
C LYS A 109 -17.31 1.39 16.85
N ASN A 110 -16.94 2.66 16.80
CA ASN A 110 -17.70 3.80 17.32
C ASN A 110 -18.57 4.47 16.25
N SER A 111 -18.78 3.81 15.10
CA SER A 111 -19.53 4.36 13.95
C SER A 111 -18.95 5.67 13.39
N GLN A 112 -17.65 5.92 13.61
CA GLN A 112 -16.94 7.04 12.99
C GLN A 112 -16.41 6.62 11.62
N THR A 113 -16.44 7.57 10.68
CA THR A 113 -15.88 7.35 9.35
C THR A 113 -14.35 7.33 9.43
N VAL A 114 -13.74 6.28 8.91
CA VAL A 114 -12.30 6.10 8.82
C VAL A 114 -11.83 6.43 7.42
N LEU A 115 -10.87 7.33 7.32
CA LEU A 115 -10.23 7.71 6.06
C LEU A 115 -8.75 7.35 6.11
N ARG A 116 -8.25 6.74 5.04
CA ARG A 116 -6.82 6.51 4.82
C ARG A 116 -6.36 7.50 3.77
N LEU A 117 -5.60 8.48 4.22
CA LEU A 117 -5.15 9.58 3.37
C LEU A 117 -3.70 9.39 2.95
N GLY A 118 -3.45 9.56 1.67
CA GLY A 118 -2.11 9.64 1.09
C GLY A 118 -1.98 10.87 0.21
N ASN A 119 -0.84 11.01 -0.49
CA ASN A 119 -0.54 12.21 -1.27
C ASN A 119 -0.74 13.49 -0.45
N LEU A 120 -0.17 13.47 0.76
CA LEU A 120 -0.44 14.46 1.80
C LEU A 120 0.24 15.79 1.49
N GLN A 121 -0.45 16.87 1.84
CA GLN A 121 0.09 18.24 1.74
C GLN A 121 -0.29 19.03 3.00
N MET A 122 0.67 19.80 3.51
CA MET A 122 0.49 20.75 4.59
C MET A 122 1.19 22.05 4.21
N ASN A 123 0.51 23.18 4.22
CA ASN A 123 1.06 24.49 3.83
C ASN A 123 1.76 24.48 2.46
N ASN A 124 1.20 23.76 1.46
CA ASN A 124 1.76 23.54 0.12
C ASN A 124 3.01 22.65 0.06
N GLU A 125 3.51 22.14 1.17
CA GLU A 125 4.60 21.17 1.19
C GLU A 125 4.06 19.75 1.17
N LYS A 126 4.68 18.90 0.34
CA LYS A 126 4.32 17.47 0.25
C LYS A 126 4.87 16.72 1.45
N LEU A 127 4.01 15.96 2.10
CA LEU A 127 4.39 15.04 3.16
C LEU A 127 4.42 13.61 2.66
N SER A 128 5.43 12.87 3.08
CA SER A 128 5.58 11.45 2.73
C SER A 128 4.75 10.57 3.67
N GLY A 129 4.31 9.42 3.17
CA GLY A 129 3.60 8.43 3.97
C GLY A 129 2.07 8.55 3.88
N GLN A 130 1.41 7.90 4.82
CA GLN A 130 -0.06 7.86 4.92
C GLN A 130 -0.48 8.23 6.32
N ILE A 131 -1.66 8.82 6.47
CA ILE A 131 -2.26 9.11 7.77
C ILE A 131 -3.61 8.42 7.91
N TRP A 132 -3.88 7.99 9.16
CA TRP A 132 -5.16 7.46 9.57
C TRP A 132 -6.01 8.57 10.17
N VAL A 133 -7.20 8.77 9.64
CA VAL A 133 -8.10 9.83 10.10
C VAL A 133 -9.43 9.23 10.47
N THR A 134 -9.94 9.53 11.68
CA THR A 134 -11.33 9.25 12.03
C THR A 134 -12.11 10.54 12.13
N THR A 135 -13.35 10.55 11.64
CA THR A 135 -14.23 11.69 11.67
C THR A 135 -15.66 11.29 12.04
N PRO A 136 -16.37 12.07 12.86
CA PRO A 136 -17.79 11.88 13.11
C PRO A 136 -18.66 12.31 11.93
N ASP A 137 -18.08 13.08 10.97
CA ASP A 137 -18.82 13.59 9.83
C ASP A 137 -19.21 12.45 8.89
N LYS A 138 -20.51 12.31 8.65
CA LYS A 138 -21.08 11.30 7.71
C LYS A 138 -21.14 11.82 6.27
N ASN A 139 -20.12 12.53 5.81
CA ASN A 139 -20.07 13.01 4.45
C ASN A 139 -19.93 11.84 3.46
N SER A 140 -20.52 11.98 2.27
CA SER A 140 -20.41 10.97 1.19
C SER A 140 -19.03 11.00 0.52
N ILE A 141 -17.98 10.86 1.32
CA ILE A 141 -16.60 10.80 0.85
C ILE A 141 -16.37 9.44 0.19
N LYS A 142 -15.73 9.45 -0.97
CA LYS A 142 -15.37 8.27 -1.74
C LYS A 142 -13.86 8.16 -1.89
N ARG A 143 -13.40 7.01 -2.31
CA ARG A 143 -12.04 6.82 -2.76
C ARG A 143 -11.68 7.83 -3.85
N SER A 144 -10.44 8.30 -3.86
CA SER A 144 -9.87 9.33 -4.74
C SER A 144 -10.33 10.76 -4.48
N ASP A 145 -11.31 11.00 -3.59
CA ASP A 145 -11.65 12.36 -3.19
C ASP A 145 -10.46 13.02 -2.47
N ILE A 146 -10.25 14.31 -2.70
CA ILE A 146 -9.26 15.13 -2.01
C ILE A 146 -9.96 15.77 -0.83
N VAL A 147 -9.48 15.48 0.38
CA VAL A 147 -10.09 16.01 1.61
C VAL A 147 -9.08 16.85 2.37
N ARG A 148 -9.58 17.94 2.96
CA ARG A 148 -8.83 18.78 3.88
C ARG A 148 -9.41 18.58 5.27
N VAL A 149 -8.57 18.09 6.17
CA VAL A 149 -8.96 17.73 7.54
C VAL A 149 -8.20 18.56 8.54
N LYS A 150 -8.88 18.94 9.64
CA LYS A 150 -8.28 19.63 10.80
C LYS A 150 -8.43 18.77 12.03
N GLY A 151 -7.33 18.54 12.74
CA GLY A 151 -7.38 17.82 14.00
C GLY A 151 -6.04 17.74 14.69
N LYS A 152 -6.05 17.18 15.89
CA LYS A 152 -4.83 16.97 16.69
C LYS A 152 -4.10 15.76 16.17
N MET A 153 -2.84 15.96 15.80
CA MET A 153 -1.96 14.88 15.35
C MET A 153 -1.56 13.99 16.51
N THR A 154 -1.59 12.69 16.30
CA THR A 154 -1.10 11.67 17.22
C THR A 154 -0.14 10.74 16.51
N ALA A 155 0.64 9.98 17.27
CA ALA A 155 1.59 9.03 16.71
C ALA A 155 0.92 8.06 15.74
N GLY A 156 1.65 7.70 14.69
CA GLY A 156 1.21 6.71 13.74
C GLY A 156 1.24 5.29 14.31
N PHE A 157 0.65 4.36 13.58
CA PHE A 157 0.67 2.93 13.90
C PHE A 157 0.69 2.10 12.63
N GLY A 158 1.33 0.95 12.67
CA GLY A 158 1.45 0.07 11.50
C GLY A 158 2.08 0.76 10.31
N ALA A 159 1.35 0.89 9.20
CA ALA A 159 1.80 1.53 7.98
C ALA A 159 1.53 3.05 7.93
N PHE A 160 0.90 3.61 8.96
CA PHE A 160 0.54 5.03 9.01
C PHE A 160 1.59 5.83 9.75
N SER A 161 2.05 6.91 9.12
CA SER A 161 3.06 7.83 9.68
C SER A 161 2.53 8.65 10.85
N ALA A 162 1.23 8.96 10.83
CA ALA A 162 0.54 9.66 11.91
C ALA A 162 -0.96 9.31 11.90
N SER A 163 -1.68 9.69 12.95
CA SER A 163 -3.13 9.55 13.03
C SER A 163 -3.81 10.82 13.55
N ILE A 164 -5.04 11.03 13.14
CA ILE A 164 -5.90 12.13 13.60
C ILE A 164 -7.24 11.55 14.01
N TYR A 165 -7.57 11.63 15.27
CA TYR A 165 -8.84 11.16 15.79
C TYR A 165 -9.83 12.30 15.89
N ARG A 166 -11.11 12.03 15.54
CA ARG A 166 -12.21 12.99 15.55
C ARG A 166 -11.89 14.26 14.76
N ALA A 167 -11.29 14.08 13.58
CA ALA A 167 -10.97 15.18 12.69
C ALA A 167 -12.25 15.88 12.22
N LYS A 168 -12.16 17.21 12.04
CA LYS A 168 -13.18 18.00 11.34
C LYS A 168 -12.81 18.08 9.87
N ILE A 169 -13.75 17.74 8.98
CA ILE A 169 -13.59 17.92 7.54
C ILE A 169 -13.85 19.38 7.20
N ILE A 170 -12.89 20.05 6.58
CA ILE A 170 -13.02 21.45 6.13
C ILE A 170 -13.57 21.49 4.71
N SER A 171 -13.01 20.67 3.81
CA SER A 171 -13.48 20.53 2.43
C SER A 171 -13.29 19.10 1.96
N ALA A 172 -14.16 18.68 1.04
CA ALA A 172 -14.02 17.44 0.31
C ALA A 172 -14.34 17.73 -1.15
N GLU A 173 -13.36 17.51 -2.03
CA GLU A 173 -13.45 17.81 -3.44
C GLU A 173 -13.26 16.53 -4.24
N ARG A 174 -14.09 16.35 -5.26
CA ARG A 174 -13.95 15.22 -6.18
C ARG A 174 -13.15 15.64 -7.39
N PRO A 175 -12.00 15.00 -7.69
CA PRO A 175 -11.22 15.32 -8.89
C PRO A 175 -12.06 15.15 -10.17
N VAL A 176 -11.82 16.00 -11.15
CA VAL A 176 -12.40 15.89 -12.48
C VAL A 176 -11.24 15.80 -13.48
N PRO A 177 -11.15 14.72 -14.30
CA PRO A 177 -12.01 13.52 -14.27
C PRO A 177 -11.82 12.72 -12.97
N GLY A 178 -12.90 12.15 -12.45
CA GLY A 178 -12.87 11.26 -11.30
C GLY A 178 -12.14 9.93 -11.57
N ASP A 179 -12.02 9.12 -10.54
CA ASP A 179 -11.47 7.76 -10.69
C ASP A 179 -12.42 6.91 -11.54
N VAL A 180 -12.02 6.66 -12.79
CA VAL A 180 -12.80 5.88 -13.78
C VAL A 180 -13.11 4.48 -13.23
N ALA A 181 -12.17 3.86 -12.52
CA ALA A 181 -12.34 2.53 -11.96
C ALA A 181 -13.44 2.52 -10.87
N VAL A 182 -13.48 3.57 -10.03
CA VAL A 182 -14.57 3.77 -9.06
C VAL A 182 -15.90 3.98 -9.77
N GLY A 183 -15.92 4.77 -10.85
CA GLY A 183 -17.11 5.01 -11.66
C GLY A 183 -17.70 3.72 -12.25
N VAL A 184 -16.85 2.90 -12.87
CA VAL A 184 -17.24 1.60 -13.45
C VAL A 184 -17.70 0.64 -12.35
N ARG A 185 -16.99 0.57 -11.23
CA ARG A 185 -17.35 -0.26 -10.09
C ARG A 185 -18.72 0.12 -9.52
N ASP A 186 -18.96 1.41 -9.29
CA ASP A 186 -20.21 1.91 -8.73
C ASP A 186 -21.38 1.71 -9.70
N TRP A 187 -21.14 1.89 -11.00
CA TRP A 187 -22.12 1.59 -12.05
C TRP A 187 -22.51 0.10 -12.04
N PHE A 188 -21.51 -0.80 -12.05
CA PHE A 188 -21.73 -2.23 -11.99
C PHE A 188 -22.49 -2.64 -10.71
N ALA A 189 -22.07 -2.11 -9.55
CA ALA A 189 -22.71 -2.39 -8.28
C ALA A 189 -24.19 -1.95 -8.26
N ARG A 190 -24.52 -0.80 -8.85
CA ARG A 190 -25.93 -0.37 -8.99
C ARG A 190 -26.74 -1.34 -9.85
N ARG A 191 -26.20 -1.76 -11.01
CA ARG A 191 -26.88 -2.69 -11.91
C ARG A 191 -27.13 -4.04 -11.27
N VAL A 192 -26.20 -4.55 -10.50
CA VAL A 192 -26.38 -5.82 -9.78
C VAL A 192 -27.50 -5.70 -8.75
N ARG A 193 -27.56 -4.61 -7.96
CA ARG A 193 -28.60 -4.39 -6.94
C ARG A 193 -29.99 -4.18 -7.52
N GLU A 194 -30.10 -3.71 -8.75
CA GLU A 194 -31.39 -3.57 -9.44
C GLU A 194 -32.05 -4.91 -9.77
N HIS A 195 -31.27 -6.01 -9.86
CA HIS A 195 -31.74 -7.31 -10.34
C HIS A 195 -31.54 -8.47 -9.35
N VAL A 196 -30.77 -8.26 -8.31
CA VAL A 196 -30.42 -9.29 -7.31
C VAL A 196 -30.79 -8.80 -5.91
N PRO A 197 -31.46 -9.61 -5.07
CA PRO A 197 -31.78 -9.24 -3.70
C PRO A 197 -30.58 -8.74 -2.90
N GLU A 198 -30.82 -7.91 -1.87
CA GLU A 198 -29.75 -7.15 -1.21
C GLU A 198 -28.69 -8.04 -0.53
N SER A 199 -29.11 -9.13 0.12
CA SER A 199 -28.19 -10.05 0.79
C SER A 199 -27.21 -10.72 -0.17
N GLU A 200 -27.73 -11.25 -1.29
CA GLU A 200 -26.97 -11.96 -2.32
C GLU A 200 -26.11 -10.99 -3.12
N SER A 201 -26.66 -9.82 -3.47
CA SER A 201 -25.92 -8.77 -4.17
C SER A 201 -24.77 -8.22 -3.32
N ALA A 202 -25.00 -8.01 -2.02
CA ALA A 202 -23.95 -7.55 -1.10
C ALA A 202 -22.80 -8.55 -0.98
N LEU A 203 -23.11 -9.86 -0.88
CA LEU A 203 -22.11 -10.91 -0.84
C LEU A 203 -21.33 -11.00 -2.16
N GLY A 204 -22.04 -11.01 -3.30
CA GLY A 204 -21.43 -11.06 -4.63
C GLY A 204 -20.54 -9.85 -4.93
N LEU A 205 -20.99 -8.64 -4.59
CA LEU A 205 -20.22 -7.41 -4.76
C LEU A 205 -19.03 -7.35 -3.79
N GLY A 206 -19.19 -7.87 -2.57
CA GLY A 206 -18.10 -8.04 -1.62
C GLY A 206 -17.01 -8.95 -2.19
N PHE A 207 -17.40 -10.08 -2.73
CA PHE A 207 -16.50 -11.09 -3.30
C PHE A 207 -15.81 -10.62 -4.59
N LEU A 208 -16.56 -10.01 -5.53
CA LEU A 208 -16.02 -9.62 -6.84
C LEU A 208 -15.27 -8.29 -6.81
N LEU A 209 -15.79 -7.30 -6.09
CA LEU A 209 -15.31 -5.91 -6.11
C LEU A 209 -14.67 -5.46 -4.80
N GLY A 210 -14.65 -6.31 -3.77
CA GLY A 210 -14.13 -5.97 -2.45
C GLY A 210 -15.01 -4.98 -1.67
N LEU A 211 -16.29 -4.81 -2.04
CA LEU A 211 -17.22 -3.86 -1.43
C LEU A 211 -17.77 -4.40 -0.09
N ARG A 212 -16.90 -4.50 0.92
CA ARG A 212 -17.27 -5.03 2.25
C ARG A 212 -18.39 -4.25 2.95
N ARG A 213 -18.49 -2.94 2.70
CA ARG A 213 -19.50 -2.06 3.31
C ARG A 213 -20.92 -2.33 2.86
N ALA A 214 -21.07 -2.95 1.69
CA ALA A 214 -22.38 -3.31 1.19
C ALA A 214 -22.97 -4.49 1.93
N MET A 215 -22.19 -5.19 2.79
CA MET A 215 -22.65 -6.36 3.53
C MET A 215 -23.41 -5.96 4.80
N PRO A 216 -24.60 -6.51 5.04
CA PRO A 216 -25.28 -6.41 6.32
C PRO A 216 -24.38 -6.92 7.47
N THR A 217 -24.44 -6.27 8.63
CA THR A 217 -23.62 -6.63 9.79
C THR A 217 -23.81 -8.09 10.21
N GLU A 218 -25.05 -8.59 10.16
CA GLU A 218 -25.40 -9.97 10.48
C GLU A 218 -24.68 -10.97 9.57
N LEU A 219 -24.68 -10.71 8.25
CA LEU A 219 -23.98 -11.55 7.28
C LEU A 219 -22.45 -11.51 7.51
N SER A 220 -21.91 -10.32 7.79
CA SER A 220 -20.49 -10.16 8.11
C SER A 220 -20.09 -10.93 9.36
N ASP A 221 -20.92 -10.95 10.40
CA ASP A 221 -20.65 -11.66 11.64
C ASP A 221 -20.78 -13.17 11.48
N ASN A 222 -21.77 -13.63 10.73
CA ASN A 222 -21.90 -15.04 10.36
C ASN A 222 -20.69 -15.56 9.57
N LEU A 223 -20.15 -14.74 8.64
CA LEU A 223 -18.93 -15.08 7.90
C LEU A 223 -17.68 -15.11 8.79
N LYS A 224 -17.61 -14.26 9.82
CA LYS A 224 -16.52 -14.31 10.82
C LYS A 224 -16.61 -15.59 11.64
N ILE A 225 -17.80 -15.94 12.13
CA ILE A 225 -18.02 -17.16 12.93
C ILE A 225 -17.68 -18.40 12.10
N ALA A 226 -18.07 -18.42 10.81
CA ALA A 226 -17.76 -19.50 9.89
C ALA A 226 -16.27 -19.54 9.45
N GLY A 227 -15.43 -18.56 9.83
CA GLY A 227 -14.05 -18.45 9.39
C GLY A 227 -13.87 -18.10 7.91
N LEU A 228 -14.95 -17.66 7.24
CA LEU A 228 -14.98 -17.41 5.80
C LEU A 228 -14.66 -15.96 5.42
N THR A 229 -14.30 -15.12 6.38
CA THR A 229 -14.01 -13.69 6.15
C THR A 229 -12.92 -13.49 5.09
N HIS A 230 -11.92 -14.38 5.04
CA HIS A 230 -10.82 -14.30 4.08
C HIS A 230 -11.25 -14.58 2.63
N ILE A 231 -12.37 -15.28 2.41
CA ILE A 231 -12.92 -15.55 1.07
C ILE A 231 -13.59 -14.30 0.50
N VAL A 232 -14.24 -13.51 1.36
CA VAL A 232 -14.95 -12.28 0.97
C VAL A 232 -13.99 -11.10 0.82
N VAL A 233 -12.79 -11.21 1.39
CA VAL A 233 -11.70 -10.27 1.08
C VAL A 233 -11.25 -10.51 -0.35
N ALA A 234 -11.27 -9.47 -1.20
CA ALA A 234 -10.78 -9.54 -2.57
C ALA A 234 -9.39 -10.20 -2.60
N SER A 235 -9.37 -11.51 -2.77
CA SER A 235 -8.13 -12.29 -2.83
C SER A 235 -7.59 -12.27 -4.24
N GLY A 236 -6.28 -12.46 -4.41
CA GLY A 236 -5.68 -12.61 -5.74
C GLY A 236 -6.34 -13.73 -6.56
N TYR A 237 -6.95 -14.71 -5.90
CA TYR A 237 -7.73 -15.77 -6.54
C TYR A 237 -9.00 -15.23 -7.22
N ASN A 238 -9.74 -14.34 -6.56
CA ASN A 238 -10.96 -13.71 -7.12
C ASN A 238 -10.60 -12.88 -8.36
N LEU A 239 -9.51 -12.11 -8.28
CA LEU A 239 -8.98 -11.36 -9.43
C LEU A 239 -8.59 -12.31 -10.57
N THR A 240 -7.96 -13.44 -10.29
CA THR A 240 -7.58 -14.44 -11.29
C THR A 240 -8.82 -15.03 -12.00
N ILE A 241 -9.91 -15.30 -11.26
CA ILE A 241 -11.17 -15.75 -11.85
C ILE A 241 -11.74 -14.69 -12.79
N LEU A 242 -11.77 -13.43 -12.33
CA LEU A 242 -12.28 -12.30 -13.11
C LEU A 242 -11.46 -12.08 -14.41
N VAL A 243 -10.14 -12.12 -14.31
CA VAL A 243 -9.24 -12.00 -15.47
C VAL A 243 -9.44 -13.17 -16.44
N ARG A 244 -9.57 -14.42 -15.96
CA ARG A 244 -9.84 -15.59 -16.81
C ARG A 244 -11.19 -15.48 -17.51
N LEU A 245 -12.23 -15.00 -16.80
CA LEU A 245 -13.54 -14.76 -17.37
C LEU A 245 -13.48 -13.67 -18.45
N ALA A 246 -12.84 -12.55 -18.17
CA ALA A 246 -12.64 -11.46 -19.11
C ALA A 246 -11.90 -11.95 -20.36
N ARG A 247 -10.79 -12.67 -20.19
CA ARG A 247 -10.07 -13.29 -21.33
C ARG A 247 -10.97 -14.19 -22.16
N ARG A 248 -11.79 -15.03 -21.52
CA ARG A 248 -12.68 -15.95 -22.24
C ARG A 248 -13.75 -15.20 -23.04
N LEU A 249 -14.28 -14.10 -22.50
CA LEU A 249 -15.29 -13.28 -23.15
C LEU A 249 -14.71 -12.45 -24.31
N PHE A 250 -13.52 -11.88 -24.11
CA PHE A 250 -12.89 -10.97 -25.06
C PHE A 250 -11.99 -11.67 -26.09
N ALA A 251 -11.47 -12.86 -25.79
CA ALA A 251 -10.60 -13.61 -26.71
C ALA A 251 -11.29 -13.95 -28.06
N LYS A 252 -12.62 -14.09 -28.06
CA LYS A 252 -13.40 -14.27 -29.30
C LYS A 252 -13.61 -13.00 -30.09
N ARG A 253 -13.46 -11.82 -29.47
CA ARG A 253 -13.78 -10.52 -30.10
C ARG A 253 -12.57 -9.71 -30.58
N SER A 254 -11.42 -9.87 -29.97
CA SER A 254 -10.19 -9.19 -30.41
C SER A 254 -8.95 -9.88 -29.85
N LYS A 255 -8.03 -10.30 -30.73
CA LYS A 255 -6.72 -10.82 -30.36
C LYS A 255 -5.88 -9.79 -29.61
N TYR A 256 -6.09 -8.50 -29.85
CA TYR A 256 -5.35 -7.40 -29.22
C TYR A 256 -5.78 -7.14 -27.76
N LEU A 257 -7.06 -7.29 -27.45
CA LEU A 257 -7.57 -7.15 -26.07
C LEU A 257 -7.18 -8.35 -25.20
N ALA A 258 -6.98 -9.52 -25.79
CA ALA A 258 -6.50 -10.71 -25.08
C ALA A 258 -4.99 -10.63 -24.73
N MET A 259 -4.20 -9.78 -25.39
CA MET A 259 -2.78 -9.53 -25.07
C MET A 259 -2.58 -8.50 -23.99
N LEU A 260 -3.56 -7.63 -23.74
CA LEU A 260 -3.53 -6.54 -22.75
C LEU A 260 -4.08 -6.93 -21.37
N SER A 261 -4.63 -8.11 -21.24
CA SER A 261 -5.15 -8.69 -19.99
C SER A 261 -4.26 -9.85 -19.52
#